data_cbe35be79715571627f8cf503a693aee
#
_entry.id   cbe35be79715571627f8cf503a693aee
#
_cell.length_a   1.000
_cell.length_b   1.000
_cell.length_c   1.000
_cell.angle_alpha   90.00
_cell.angle_beta   90.00
_cell.angle_gamma   90.00
#
_symmetry.space_group_name_H-M   'P 1'
#
loop_
_entity.id
_entity.type
_entity.pdbx_description
1 polymer ?
#
loop_
_entity_poly.entity_id
_entity_poly.type
_entity_poly.pdbx_seq_one_letter_code
_entity_poly.pdbx_strand_id
1 'polypeptide(L)'
;MMAVTKTISAVAAALALMTFQAQAVNVTVAYQTSAEPAKVAQADNTFAKESGATVDWRKFDSGASVLRALASGDVQIGNIGSSPLAVAATQQLPIEAFLLASQLGNSEALVVKKDISSPKDLIGKRIAVPFISTTHYSLLAALKHWGIKPNQVQLVNLQPPAIIAAWQRGDIDGAYVWAPAVNELEKDGKVLTDSSQVGQWGSPTLDVWVVRKDFARQHPEVVTAFARSAIAAQQAYIANPEQWLQQPDNLSKLSRLSGVPESDVPGLVKGNTYLTAQQQLEQLGKPVNKAIVDTAQFLKEQGKVPDAASDYSSFVTTRFVAPLAK
;
A
#
# COMPACT_ATOMS: atom_id res chain seq x y z
N MET A 1 17.28 -89.92 18.19
CA MET A 1 18.02 -88.80 17.65
C MET A 1 17.01 -87.76 17.10
N MET A 2 16.76 -86.73 17.88
CA MET A 2 15.77 -85.65 17.54
C MET A 2 16.53 -84.50 16.93
N ALA A 3 16.14 -84.10 15.70
CA ALA A 3 16.62 -82.95 15.02
C ALA A 3 15.76 -81.71 15.40
N VAL A 4 16.39 -80.71 16.00
CA VAL A 4 15.76 -79.43 16.35
C VAL A 4 15.91 -78.49 15.18
N THR A 5 14.81 -78.17 14.53
CA THR A 5 14.72 -77.12 13.47
C THR A 5 14.58 -75.75 14.12
N LYS A 6 15.57 -74.90 13.92
CA LYS A 6 15.52 -73.51 14.34
C LYS A 6 14.80 -72.68 13.26
N THR A 7 13.63 -72.13 13.57
CA THR A 7 12.89 -71.18 12.76
C THR A 7 13.43 -69.79 13.08
N ILE A 8 14.05 -69.10 12.09
CA ILE A 8 14.46 -67.69 12.15
C ILE A 8 13.29 -66.89 11.68
N SER A 9 12.64 -66.18 12.61
CA SER A 9 11.64 -65.09 12.26
C SER A 9 12.33 -63.82 11.87
N ALA A 10 12.27 -63.49 10.60
CA ALA A 10 12.69 -62.17 10.10
C ALA A 10 11.58 -61.15 10.40
N VAL A 11 11.83 -60.27 11.36
CA VAL A 11 11.00 -59.06 11.60
C VAL A 11 11.41 -58.00 10.59
N ALA A 12 10.61 -57.84 9.52
CA ALA A 12 10.73 -56.75 8.60
C ALA A 12 10.19 -55.46 9.27
N ALA A 13 11.11 -54.58 9.72
CA ALA A 13 10.78 -53.24 10.17
C ALA A 13 10.43 -52.39 8.96
N ALA A 14 9.13 -52.24 8.68
CA ALA A 14 8.63 -51.24 7.72
C ALA A 14 8.79 -49.85 8.34
N LEU A 15 9.86 -49.14 7.99
CA LEU A 15 9.95 -47.68 8.20
C LEU A 15 8.92 -47.02 7.28
N ALA A 16 7.76 -46.68 7.86
CA ALA A 16 6.82 -45.76 7.22
C ALA A 16 7.49 -44.37 7.18
N LEU A 17 8.07 -44.03 6.06
CA LEU A 17 8.42 -42.65 5.72
C LEU A 17 7.11 -41.87 5.62
N MET A 18 6.68 -41.29 6.76
CA MET A 18 5.67 -40.22 6.73
C MET A 18 6.30 -39.02 6.03
N THR A 19 6.08 -38.91 4.74
CA THR A 19 6.27 -37.68 4.03
C THR A 19 5.28 -36.67 4.62
N PHE A 20 5.74 -35.81 5.54
CA PHE A 20 5.04 -34.59 5.89
C PHE A 20 4.99 -33.76 4.60
N GLN A 21 3.91 -33.88 3.86
CA GLN A 21 3.59 -32.84 2.87
C GLN A 21 3.37 -31.56 3.67
N ALA A 22 4.37 -30.67 3.64
CA ALA A 22 4.19 -29.33 4.16
C ALA A 22 2.99 -28.73 3.43
N GLN A 23 1.88 -28.55 4.15
CA GLN A 23 0.69 -27.91 3.59
C GLN A 23 1.06 -26.48 3.20
N ALA A 24 0.80 -26.12 1.95
CA ALA A 24 1.08 -24.77 1.47
C ALA A 24 0.39 -23.73 2.39
N VAL A 25 1.14 -22.72 2.81
CA VAL A 25 0.60 -21.63 3.62
C VAL A 25 -0.40 -20.86 2.78
N ASN A 26 -1.61 -20.65 3.32
CA ASN A 26 -2.59 -19.77 2.67
C ASN A 26 -2.36 -18.34 3.13
N VAL A 27 -2.26 -17.42 2.20
CA VAL A 27 -2.09 -15.98 2.48
C VAL A 27 -3.02 -15.15 1.62
N THR A 28 -3.83 -14.31 2.25
CA THR A 28 -4.64 -13.31 1.57
C THR A 28 -3.88 -11.98 1.58
N VAL A 29 -3.69 -11.40 0.40
CA VAL A 29 -2.97 -10.14 0.20
C VAL A 29 -3.94 -9.08 -0.32
N ALA A 30 -4.12 -8.00 0.43
CA ALA A 30 -4.93 -6.86 0.04
C ALA A 30 -4.12 -5.85 -0.76
N TYR A 31 -4.65 -5.41 -1.90
CA TYR A 31 -4.04 -4.37 -2.73
C TYR A 31 -5.05 -3.30 -3.15
N GLN A 32 -4.54 -2.13 -3.54
CA GLN A 32 -5.29 -1.01 -4.08
C GLN A 32 -4.94 -0.76 -5.55
N THR A 33 -5.57 0.21 -6.20
CA THR A 33 -5.47 0.45 -7.65
C THR A 33 -4.22 1.24 -8.09
N SER A 34 -3.31 1.66 -7.18
CA SER A 34 -2.06 2.36 -7.55
C SER A 34 -1.29 1.61 -8.65
N ALA A 35 -0.77 2.32 -9.64
CA ALA A 35 0.12 1.74 -10.65
C ALA A 35 1.57 1.80 -10.14
N GLU A 36 2.12 0.67 -9.74
CA GLU A 36 3.47 0.55 -9.17
C GLU A 36 4.21 -0.70 -9.71
N PRO A 37 5.55 -0.68 -9.82
CA PRO A 37 6.31 -1.79 -10.40
C PRO A 37 6.08 -3.14 -9.72
N ALA A 38 5.86 -3.17 -8.41
CA ALA A 38 5.61 -4.40 -7.65
C ALA A 38 4.37 -5.17 -8.14
N LYS A 39 3.41 -4.50 -8.79
CA LYS A 39 2.23 -5.17 -9.39
C LYS A 39 2.56 -6.03 -10.61
N VAL A 40 3.69 -5.83 -11.26
CA VAL A 40 4.17 -6.76 -12.29
C VAL A 40 4.48 -8.12 -11.65
N ALA A 41 5.15 -8.14 -10.50
CA ALA A 41 5.39 -9.37 -9.74
C ALA A 41 4.07 -10.01 -9.25
N GLN A 42 3.07 -9.22 -8.87
CA GLN A 42 1.72 -9.70 -8.56
C GLN A 42 1.08 -10.39 -9.77
N ALA A 43 1.10 -9.74 -10.94
CA ALA A 43 0.51 -10.28 -12.18
C ALA A 43 1.18 -11.59 -12.63
N ASP A 44 2.49 -11.73 -12.39
CA ASP A 44 3.30 -12.90 -12.75
C ASP A 44 3.25 -14.02 -11.70
N ASN A 45 2.52 -13.82 -10.60
CA ASN A 45 2.49 -14.71 -9.44
C ASN A 45 3.89 -15.02 -8.88
N THR A 46 4.84 -14.07 -8.97
CA THR A 46 6.22 -14.25 -8.51
C THR A 46 6.28 -14.58 -7.03
N PHE A 47 5.48 -13.87 -6.21
CA PHE A 47 5.39 -14.13 -4.78
C PHE A 47 4.97 -15.57 -4.47
N ALA A 48 3.91 -16.08 -5.10
CA ALA A 48 3.44 -17.47 -4.90
C ALA A 48 4.52 -18.48 -5.32
N LYS A 49 5.20 -18.24 -6.44
CA LYS A 49 6.27 -19.12 -6.94
C LYS A 49 7.47 -19.17 -5.99
N GLU A 50 7.86 -18.01 -5.42
CA GLU A 50 9.03 -17.93 -4.53
C GLU A 50 8.75 -18.43 -3.12
N SER A 51 7.53 -18.22 -2.60
CA SER A 51 7.16 -18.63 -1.25
C SER A 51 6.62 -20.06 -1.14
N GLY A 52 6.14 -20.63 -2.24
CA GLY A 52 5.37 -21.87 -2.23
C GLY A 52 3.98 -21.73 -1.56
N ALA A 53 3.55 -20.52 -1.23
CA ALA A 53 2.27 -20.24 -0.62
C ALA A 53 1.12 -20.25 -1.64
N THR A 54 -0.08 -20.57 -1.18
CA THR A 54 -1.32 -20.30 -1.93
C THR A 54 -1.73 -18.88 -1.66
N VAL A 55 -1.66 -18.01 -2.69
CA VAL A 55 -1.89 -16.57 -2.57
C VAL A 55 -3.26 -16.19 -3.12
N ASP A 56 -4.08 -15.55 -2.28
CA ASP A 56 -5.36 -14.94 -2.68
C ASP A 56 -5.20 -13.41 -2.69
N TRP A 57 -5.18 -12.81 -3.88
CA TRP A 57 -5.10 -11.37 -4.07
C TRP A 57 -6.48 -10.73 -4.06
N ARG A 58 -6.74 -9.82 -3.10
CA ARG A 58 -8.02 -9.11 -2.98
C ARG A 58 -7.84 -7.61 -3.19
N LYS A 59 -8.61 -7.07 -4.13
CA LYS A 59 -8.67 -5.63 -4.39
C LYS A 59 -9.57 -4.93 -3.37
N PHE A 60 -9.10 -3.79 -2.87
CA PHE A 60 -9.83 -2.89 -1.98
C PHE A 60 -9.83 -1.47 -2.52
N ASP A 61 -10.88 -0.71 -2.21
CA ASP A 61 -11.03 0.66 -2.70
C ASP A 61 -10.22 1.68 -1.90
N SER A 62 -9.78 1.34 -0.68
CA SER A 62 -8.99 2.25 0.17
C SER A 62 -8.22 1.53 1.27
N GLY A 63 -7.16 2.18 1.78
CA GLY A 63 -6.38 1.70 2.93
C GLY A 63 -7.21 1.53 4.20
N ALA A 64 -8.24 2.33 4.42
CA ALA A 64 -9.17 2.16 5.53
C ALA A 64 -9.94 0.84 5.45
N SER A 65 -10.32 0.39 4.25
CA SER A 65 -10.95 -0.91 4.04
C SER A 65 -9.98 -2.07 4.24
N VAL A 66 -8.73 -1.91 3.77
CA VAL A 66 -7.66 -2.87 4.03
C VAL A 66 -7.40 -3.04 5.54
N LEU A 67 -7.36 -1.93 6.30
CA LEU A 67 -7.18 -1.99 7.76
C LEU A 67 -8.27 -2.79 8.46
N ARG A 68 -9.53 -2.62 8.06
CA ARG A 68 -10.63 -3.42 8.64
C ARG A 68 -10.44 -4.91 8.38
N ALA A 69 -10.02 -5.29 7.16
CA ALA A 69 -9.76 -6.68 6.79
C ALA A 69 -8.52 -7.27 7.50
N LEU A 70 -7.49 -6.46 7.75
CA LEU A 70 -6.35 -6.85 8.60
C LEU A 70 -6.76 -7.05 10.06
N ALA A 71 -7.60 -6.15 10.58
CA ALA A 71 -8.08 -6.22 11.97
C ALA A 71 -8.98 -7.45 12.21
N SER A 72 -9.85 -7.81 11.26
CA SER A 72 -10.69 -9.03 11.34
C SER A 72 -9.89 -10.32 11.14
N GLY A 73 -8.71 -10.28 10.55
CA GLY A 73 -7.91 -11.45 10.20
C GLY A 73 -8.19 -12.04 8.81
N ASP A 74 -9.09 -11.42 8.03
CA ASP A 74 -9.42 -11.86 6.66
C ASP A 74 -8.26 -11.65 5.68
N VAL A 75 -7.32 -10.77 6.03
CA VAL A 75 -6.13 -10.42 5.26
C VAL A 75 -4.90 -10.53 6.15
N GLN A 76 -3.81 -11.10 5.63
CA GLN A 76 -2.53 -11.26 6.34
C GLN A 76 -1.52 -10.17 5.95
N ILE A 77 -1.47 -9.80 4.68
CA ILE A 77 -0.58 -8.77 4.14
C ILE A 77 -1.45 -7.73 3.41
N GLY A 78 -1.18 -6.43 3.59
CA GLY A 78 -1.97 -5.39 2.96
C GLY A 78 -1.16 -4.17 2.55
N ASN A 79 -1.56 -3.53 1.45
CA ASN A 79 -1.04 -2.23 1.03
C ASN A 79 -1.90 -1.12 1.63
N ILE A 80 -1.29 -0.20 2.37
CA ILE A 80 -1.94 0.96 2.98
C ILE A 80 -1.04 2.19 2.92
N GLY A 81 -1.65 3.37 2.98
CA GLY A 81 -0.90 4.61 3.08
C GLY A 81 -0.42 4.94 4.50
N SER A 82 0.45 5.94 4.62
CA SER A 82 0.97 6.44 5.91
C SER A 82 -0.11 6.93 6.88
N SER A 83 -1.19 7.53 6.38
CA SER A 83 -2.33 7.93 7.22
C SER A 83 -3.06 6.74 7.85
N PRO A 84 -3.52 5.73 7.08
CA PRO A 84 -4.08 4.52 7.67
C PRO A 84 -3.11 3.82 8.63
N LEU A 85 -1.80 3.80 8.32
CA LEU A 85 -0.79 3.22 9.21
C LEU A 85 -0.73 3.98 10.55
N ALA A 86 -0.76 5.32 10.53
CA ALA A 86 -0.79 6.14 11.74
C ALA A 86 -2.06 5.88 12.58
N VAL A 87 -3.22 5.75 11.94
CA VAL A 87 -4.47 5.38 12.63
C VAL A 87 -4.36 3.99 13.25
N ALA A 88 -3.84 3.00 12.50
CA ALA A 88 -3.62 1.66 13.03
C ALA A 88 -2.68 1.66 14.26
N ALA A 89 -1.63 2.47 14.21
CA ALA A 89 -0.66 2.60 15.30
C ALA A 89 -1.28 3.27 16.54
N THR A 90 -2.09 4.33 16.37
CA THR A 90 -2.82 4.96 17.50
C THR A 90 -3.84 4.03 18.13
N GLN A 91 -4.45 3.14 17.34
CA GLN A 91 -5.40 2.12 17.81
C GLN A 91 -4.73 0.82 18.28
N GLN A 92 -3.40 0.74 18.27
CA GLN A 92 -2.62 -0.43 18.68
C GLN A 92 -3.00 -1.72 17.93
N LEU A 93 -3.37 -1.61 16.63
CA LEU A 93 -3.67 -2.79 15.82
C LEU A 93 -2.42 -3.68 15.69
N PRO A 94 -2.56 -5.03 15.74
CA PRO A 94 -1.43 -5.96 15.74
C PRO A 94 -0.83 -6.15 14.34
N ILE A 95 -0.42 -5.06 13.70
CA ILE A 95 0.24 -5.03 12.39
C ILE A 95 1.59 -4.32 12.47
N GLU A 96 2.44 -4.54 11.48
CA GLU A 96 3.72 -3.83 11.32
C GLU A 96 3.99 -3.56 9.83
N ALA A 97 4.51 -2.37 9.52
CA ALA A 97 5.01 -2.03 8.20
C ALA A 97 6.39 -2.68 8.00
N PHE A 98 6.55 -3.40 6.88
CA PHE A 98 7.77 -4.16 6.60
C PHE A 98 8.42 -3.82 5.25
N LEU A 99 7.74 -3.03 4.41
CA LEU A 99 8.22 -2.64 3.09
C LEU A 99 7.55 -1.33 2.65
N LEU A 100 8.30 -0.39 2.09
CA LEU A 100 7.72 0.75 1.39
C LEU A 100 7.30 0.32 -0.02
N ALA A 101 6.04 0.56 -0.35
CA ALA A 101 5.54 0.38 -1.70
C ALA A 101 5.99 1.54 -2.59
N SER A 102 5.82 2.78 -2.12
CA SER A 102 6.28 4.00 -2.80
C SER A 102 6.29 5.22 -1.87
N GLN A 103 7.08 6.23 -2.22
CA GLN A 103 6.86 7.59 -1.77
C GLN A 103 5.93 8.27 -2.78
N LEU A 104 4.82 8.83 -2.27
CA LEU A 104 3.76 9.38 -3.11
C LEU A 104 4.13 10.77 -3.65
N GLY A 105 3.81 10.97 -4.91
CA GLY A 105 4.02 12.21 -5.63
C GLY A 105 2.77 12.66 -6.38
N ASN A 106 2.90 13.01 -7.66
CA ASN A 106 1.79 13.52 -8.45
C ASN A 106 0.78 12.44 -8.92
N SER A 107 0.97 11.18 -8.55
CA SER A 107 -0.05 10.13 -8.74
C SER A 107 -1.29 10.32 -7.88
N GLU A 108 -1.22 11.19 -6.86
CA GLU A 108 -2.33 11.68 -6.05
C GLU A 108 -2.47 13.19 -6.21
N ALA A 109 -3.65 13.68 -6.57
CA ALA A 109 -3.86 15.10 -6.80
C ALA A 109 -5.24 15.58 -6.36
N LEU A 110 -5.31 16.88 -6.01
CA LEU A 110 -6.55 17.63 -5.86
C LEU A 110 -6.98 18.16 -7.23
N VAL A 111 -7.94 17.49 -7.83
CA VAL A 111 -8.56 17.95 -9.08
C VAL A 111 -9.83 18.72 -8.77
N VAL A 112 -10.00 19.87 -9.39
CA VAL A 112 -11.14 20.77 -9.17
C VAL A 112 -11.79 21.18 -10.49
N LYS A 113 -13.03 21.67 -10.44
CA LYS A 113 -13.71 22.25 -11.60
C LYS A 113 -12.94 23.45 -12.11
N LYS A 114 -13.02 23.72 -13.43
CA LYS A 114 -12.20 24.74 -14.13
C LYS A 114 -12.43 26.18 -13.64
N ASP A 115 -13.58 26.46 -13.05
CA ASP A 115 -13.91 27.76 -12.46
C ASP A 115 -13.22 28.03 -11.10
N ILE A 116 -12.71 27.01 -10.42
CA ILE A 116 -11.92 27.16 -9.20
C ILE A 116 -10.48 27.52 -9.60
N SER A 117 -10.11 28.79 -9.51
CA SER A 117 -8.84 29.30 -10.04
C SER A 117 -7.73 29.40 -9.00
N SER A 118 -8.09 29.47 -7.73
CA SER A 118 -7.16 29.63 -6.60
C SER A 118 -7.59 28.80 -5.39
N PRO A 119 -6.69 28.55 -4.42
CA PRO A 119 -7.07 27.88 -3.17
C PRO A 119 -8.23 28.53 -2.42
N LYS A 120 -8.35 29.87 -2.48
CA LYS A 120 -9.43 30.61 -1.82
C LYS A 120 -10.81 30.27 -2.37
N ASP A 121 -10.89 29.89 -3.64
CA ASP A 121 -12.15 29.51 -4.29
C ASP A 121 -12.70 28.16 -3.76
N LEU A 122 -11.91 27.43 -2.97
CA LEU A 122 -12.36 26.19 -2.29
C LEU A 122 -13.33 26.48 -1.12
N ILE A 123 -13.37 27.73 -0.62
CA ILE A 123 -14.24 28.08 0.49
C ILE A 123 -15.71 27.89 0.08
N GLY A 124 -16.46 27.10 0.87
CA GLY A 124 -17.85 26.73 0.58
C GLY A 124 -18.04 25.62 -0.45
N LYS A 125 -16.98 25.16 -1.13
CA LYS A 125 -17.05 24.10 -2.15
C LYS A 125 -17.11 22.71 -1.53
N ARG A 126 -17.71 21.75 -2.27
CA ARG A 126 -17.83 20.34 -1.92
C ARG A 126 -16.62 19.59 -2.47
N ILE A 127 -15.70 19.24 -1.59
CA ILE A 127 -14.47 18.54 -1.94
C ILE A 127 -14.54 17.11 -1.40
N ALA A 128 -14.57 16.14 -2.31
CA ALA A 128 -14.58 14.73 -1.95
C ALA A 128 -13.17 14.21 -1.68
N VAL A 129 -13.08 13.33 -0.70
CA VAL A 129 -11.84 12.63 -0.36
C VAL A 129 -12.15 11.37 0.43
N PRO A 130 -11.48 10.23 0.19
CA PRO A 130 -11.62 9.06 1.04
C PRO A 130 -11.03 9.34 2.43
N PHE A 131 -11.85 9.32 3.48
CA PHE A 131 -11.35 9.60 4.83
C PHE A 131 -10.38 8.51 5.31
N ILE A 132 -9.43 8.88 6.16
CA ILE A 132 -8.35 8.00 6.62
C ILE A 132 -7.53 7.49 5.41
N SER A 133 -7.13 8.40 4.52
CA SER A 133 -6.23 8.13 3.39
C SER A 133 -5.09 9.14 3.37
N THR A 134 -4.06 8.87 2.58
CA THR A 134 -2.97 9.81 2.27
C THR A 134 -3.51 11.09 1.63
N THR A 135 -4.47 10.97 0.72
CA THR A 135 -5.12 12.13 0.07
C THR A 135 -5.93 12.98 1.05
N HIS A 136 -6.57 12.38 2.07
CA HIS A 136 -7.23 13.13 3.14
C HIS A 136 -6.23 13.93 3.97
N TYR A 137 -5.10 13.31 4.34
CA TYR A 137 -4.00 14.00 5.01
C TYR A 137 -3.45 15.13 4.15
N SER A 138 -3.15 14.86 2.88
CA SER A 138 -2.61 15.85 1.93
C SER A 138 -3.59 17.02 1.72
N LEU A 139 -4.89 16.76 1.61
CA LEU A 139 -5.90 17.82 1.52
C LEU A 139 -5.91 18.72 2.76
N LEU A 140 -5.92 18.12 3.95
CA LEU A 140 -5.89 18.91 5.20
C LEU A 140 -4.59 19.69 5.35
N ALA A 141 -3.45 19.11 4.95
CA ALA A 141 -2.15 19.79 4.94
C ALA A 141 -2.12 20.96 3.95
N ALA A 142 -2.69 20.77 2.74
CA ALA A 142 -2.81 21.84 1.74
C ALA A 142 -3.71 22.97 2.25
N LEU A 143 -4.87 22.66 2.82
CA LEU A 143 -5.75 23.69 3.43
C LEU A 143 -5.02 24.47 4.52
N LYS A 144 -4.28 23.79 5.42
CA LYS A 144 -3.45 24.43 6.46
C LYS A 144 -2.39 25.34 5.85
N HIS A 145 -1.68 24.89 4.82
CA HIS A 145 -0.68 25.69 4.10
C HIS A 145 -1.28 26.97 3.49
N TRP A 146 -2.50 26.88 2.95
CA TRP A 146 -3.21 28.04 2.37
C TRP A 146 -3.94 28.90 3.40
N GLY A 147 -3.88 28.57 4.68
CA GLY A 147 -4.58 29.29 5.74
C GLY A 147 -6.10 29.13 5.72
N ILE A 148 -6.61 28.04 5.11
CA ILE A 148 -8.03 27.72 5.03
C ILE A 148 -8.35 26.68 6.12
N LYS A 149 -9.32 27.00 6.98
CA LYS A 149 -9.77 26.06 8.00
C LYS A 149 -10.60 24.94 7.34
N PRO A 150 -10.47 23.66 7.78
CA PRO A 150 -11.25 22.56 7.20
C PRO A 150 -12.76 22.76 7.22
N ASN A 151 -13.29 23.45 8.22
CA ASN A 151 -14.72 23.75 8.33
C ASN A 151 -15.23 24.85 7.36
N GLN A 152 -14.34 25.52 6.64
CA GLN A 152 -14.68 26.45 5.56
C GLN A 152 -14.91 25.74 4.22
N VAL A 153 -14.56 24.44 4.13
CA VAL A 153 -14.74 23.59 2.95
C VAL A 153 -15.71 22.47 3.32
N GLN A 154 -16.60 22.12 2.40
CA GLN A 154 -17.51 20.98 2.62
C GLN A 154 -16.81 19.69 2.24
N LEU A 155 -16.13 19.04 3.21
CA LEU A 155 -15.46 17.76 2.99
C LEU A 155 -16.49 16.62 2.91
N VAL A 156 -16.45 15.87 1.79
CA VAL A 156 -17.36 14.74 1.52
C VAL A 156 -16.58 13.45 1.52
N ASN A 157 -16.93 12.53 2.43
CA ASN A 157 -16.28 11.21 2.48
C ASN A 157 -16.85 10.27 1.42
N LEU A 158 -16.12 10.09 0.33
CA LEU A 158 -16.46 9.18 -0.76
C LEU A 158 -15.28 8.27 -1.10
N GLN A 159 -15.57 7.03 -1.48
CA GLN A 159 -14.56 6.12 -2.04
C GLN A 159 -14.30 6.44 -3.52
N PRO A 160 -13.15 6.09 -4.11
CA PRO A 160 -12.78 6.50 -5.46
C PRO A 160 -13.84 6.20 -6.55
N PRO A 161 -14.52 5.05 -6.58
CA PRO A 161 -15.60 4.83 -7.56
C PRO A 161 -16.78 5.78 -7.38
N ALA A 162 -17.15 6.09 -6.13
CA ALA A 162 -18.23 7.04 -5.83
C ALA A 162 -17.83 8.49 -6.13
N ILE A 163 -16.54 8.84 -6.03
CA ILE A 163 -16.00 10.15 -6.44
C ILE A 163 -16.19 10.34 -7.94
N ILE A 164 -15.85 9.36 -8.78
CA ILE A 164 -16.05 9.41 -10.22
C ILE A 164 -17.53 9.68 -10.53
N ALA A 165 -18.43 8.92 -9.93
CA ALA A 165 -19.87 9.07 -10.16
C ALA A 165 -20.40 10.44 -9.70
N ALA A 166 -19.97 10.94 -8.52
CA ALA A 166 -20.36 12.25 -7.99
C ALA A 166 -19.81 13.40 -8.86
N TRP A 167 -18.60 13.27 -9.38
CA TRP A 167 -17.99 14.23 -10.30
C TRP A 167 -18.79 14.34 -11.62
N GLN A 168 -19.13 13.20 -12.21
CA GLN A 168 -19.90 13.15 -13.47
C GLN A 168 -21.30 13.77 -13.34
N ARG A 169 -21.95 13.63 -12.16
CA ARG A 169 -23.24 14.26 -11.89
C ARG A 169 -23.14 15.73 -11.48
N GLY A 170 -21.95 16.25 -11.20
CA GLY A 170 -21.76 17.60 -10.67
C GLY A 170 -22.12 17.75 -9.18
N ASP A 171 -22.13 16.65 -8.43
CA ASP A 171 -22.44 16.65 -7.00
C ASP A 171 -21.26 17.16 -6.14
N ILE A 172 -20.07 17.23 -6.71
CA ILE A 172 -18.83 17.72 -6.06
C ILE A 172 -18.12 18.73 -6.95
N ASP A 173 -17.40 19.64 -6.32
CA ASP A 173 -16.66 20.72 -7.00
C ASP A 173 -15.18 20.38 -7.16
N GLY A 174 -14.67 19.37 -6.43
CA GLY A 174 -13.33 18.85 -6.53
C GLY A 174 -13.18 17.53 -5.75
N ALA A 175 -12.05 16.86 -5.96
CA ALA A 175 -11.67 15.72 -5.13
C ALA A 175 -10.15 15.57 -5.06
N TYR A 176 -9.66 15.15 -3.89
CA TYR A 176 -8.27 14.70 -3.74
C TYR A 176 -8.26 13.17 -3.74
N VAL A 177 -7.67 12.57 -4.77
CA VAL A 177 -7.81 11.14 -5.04
C VAL A 177 -6.65 10.62 -5.87
N TRP A 178 -6.55 9.30 -6.03
CA TRP A 178 -5.58 8.57 -6.86
C TRP A 178 -6.25 7.88 -8.04
N ALA A 179 -5.43 7.26 -8.89
CA ALA A 179 -5.88 6.52 -10.07
C ALA A 179 -6.79 5.31 -9.71
N PRO A 180 -7.81 5.00 -10.51
CA PRO A 180 -8.16 5.64 -11.78
C PRO A 180 -8.99 6.91 -11.65
N ALA A 181 -9.45 7.27 -10.44
CA ALA A 181 -10.36 8.40 -10.27
C ALA A 181 -9.70 9.74 -10.63
N VAL A 182 -8.43 9.96 -10.26
CA VAL A 182 -7.72 11.20 -10.62
C VAL A 182 -7.70 11.39 -12.14
N ASN A 183 -7.40 10.34 -12.90
CA ASN A 183 -7.37 10.40 -14.38
C ASN A 183 -8.74 10.72 -14.98
N GLU A 184 -9.82 10.17 -14.39
CA GLU A 184 -11.19 10.48 -14.85
C GLU A 184 -11.56 11.95 -14.60
N LEU A 185 -11.18 12.49 -13.43
CA LEU A 185 -11.47 13.88 -13.09
C LEU A 185 -10.64 14.87 -13.94
N GLU A 186 -9.41 14.54 -14.27
CA GLU A 186 -8.53 15.39 -15.08
C GLU A 186 -9.02 15.60 -16.53
N LYS A 187 -9.89 14.72 -17.05
CA LYS A 187 -10.44 14.88 -18.40
C LYS A 187 -11.17 16.22 -18.61
N ASP A 188 -11.84 16.70 -17.59
CA ASP A 188 -12.61 17.95 -17.64
C ASP A 188 -12.36 18.89 -16.46
N GLY A 189 -11.55 18.46 -15.49
CA GLY A 189 -11.06 19.26 -14.37
C GLY A 189 -9.68 19.87 -14.60
N LYS A 190 -9.09 20.36 -13.54
CA LYS A 190 -7.68 20.77 -13.47
C LYS A 190 -7.08 20.46 -12.11
N VAL A 191 -5.80 20.12 -12.09
CA VAL A 191 -5.04 19.92 -10.86
C VAL A 191 -4.80 21.28 -10.18
N LEU A 192 -5.17 21.39 -8.92
CA LEU A 192 -4.89 22.56 -8.08
C LEU A 192 -3.61 22.37 -7.26
N THR A 193 -3.37 21.17 -6.77
CA THR A 193 -2.12 20.71 -6.13
C THR A 193 -2.04 19.16 -6.16
N ASP A 194 -0.88 18.61 -5.83
CA ASP A 194 -0.63 17.18 -5.76
C ASP A 194 0.19 16.82 -4.50
N SER A 195 0.37 15.52 -4.24
CA SER A 195 1.09 15.04 -3.06
C SER A 195 2.59 15.31 -3.12
N SER A 196 3.18 15.53 -4.31
CA SER A 196 4.57 15.99 -4.45
C SER A 196 4.72 17.41 -3.90
N GLN A 197 3.84 18.31 -4.30
CA GLN A 197 3.87 19.71 -3.82
C GLN A 197 3.57 19.79 -2.32
N VAL A 198 2.59 19.03 -1.83
CA VAL A 198 2.28 18.95 -0.39
C VAL A 198 3.46 18.40 0.40
N GLY A 199 4.19 17.42 -0.16
CA GLY A 199 5.43 16.89 0.41
C GLY A 199 6.52 17.95 0.53
N GLN A 200 6.70 18.81 -0.50
CA GLN A 200 7.63 19.93 -0.47
C GLN A 200 7.27 20.97 0.60
N TRP A 201 6.00 21.10 0.96
CA TRP A 201 5.54 21.95 2.09
C TRP A 201 5.77 21.29 3.47
N GLY A 202 6.40 20.11 3.51
CA GLY A 202 6.76 19.42 4.75
C GLY A 202 5.77 18.34 5.20
N SER A 203 4.82 17.93 4.33
CA SER A 203 3.82 16.91 4.64
C SER A 203 3.84 15.75 3.63
N PRO A 204 5.00 15.06 3.46
CA PRO A 204 5.10 13.96 2.51
C PRO A 204 4.25 12.77 2.95
N THR A 205 3.76 12.02 1.97
CA THR A 205 3.01 10.77 2.18
C THR A 205 3.70 9.60 1.49
N LEU A 206 3.40 8.40 1.96
CA LEU A 206 3.98 7.17 1.44
C LEU A 206 2.98 6.01 1.55
N ASP A 207 3.15 5.02 0.69
CA ASP A 207 2.48 3.74 0.78
C ASP A 207 3.42 2.67 1.31
N VAL A 208 2.88 1.79 2.14
CA VAL A 208 3.60 0.68 2.76
C VAL A 208 2.85 -0.63 2.59
N TRP A 209 3.61 -1.71 2.59
CA TRP A 209 3.11 -3.04 2.83
C TRP A 209 3.20 -3.33 4.32
N VAL A 210 2.08 -3.71 4.90
CA VAL A 210 1.96 -4.13 6.30
C VAL A 210 1.61 -5.59 6.38
N VAL A 211 1.99 -6.20 7.49
CA VAL A 211 1.68 -7.60 7.79
C VAL A 211 1.11 -7.72 9.21
N ARG A 212 0.20 -8.64 9.41
CA ARG A 212 -0.24 -9.03 10.76
C ARG A 212 0.94 -9.61 11.54
N LYS A 213 1.14 -9.15 12.77
CA LYS A 213 2.27 -9.61 13.62
C LYS A 213 2.23 -11.09 13.95
N ASP A 214 1.03 -11.69 14.08
CA ASP A 214 0.86 -13.13 14.30
C ASP A 214 1.31 -13.94 13.06
N PHE A 215 0.85 -13.57 11.86
CA PHE A 215 1.26 -14.20 10.62
C PHE A 215 2.77 -14.06 10.37
N ALA A 216 3.33 -12.87 10.60
CA ALA A 216 4.75 -12.59 10.43
C ALA A 216 5.66 -13.39 11.41
N ARG A 217 5.15 -13.77 12.58
CA ARG A 217 5.85 -14.66 13.51
C ARG A 217 5.77 -16.13 13.09
N GLN A 218 4.63 -16.57 12.54
CA GLN A 218 4.40 -17.94 12.14
C GLN A 218 5.05 -18.29 10.79
N HIS A 219 5.10 -17.31 9.87
CA HIS A 219 5.53 -17.49 8.48
C HIS A 219 6.51 -16.40 8.03
N PRO A 220 7.64 -16.18 8.73
CA PRO A 220 8.60 -15.13 8.40
C PRO A 220 9.23 -15.32 7.01
N GLU A 221 9.39 -16.58 6.55
CA GLU A 221 9.89 -16.92 5.22
C GLU A 221 8.95 -16.46 4.11
N VAL A 222 7.64 -16.55 4.32
CA VAL A 222 6.61 -16.09 3.36
C VAL A 222 6.67 -14.57 3.24
N VAL A 223 6.78 -13.85 4.36
CA VAL A 223 6.87 -12.38 4.34
C VAL A 223 8.18 -11.92 3.69
N THR A 224 9.30 -12.63 3.93
CA THR A 224 10.58 -12.34 3.26
C THR A 224 10.51 -12.57 1.75
N ALA A 225 9.84 -13.64 1.30
CA ALA A 225 9.61 -13.90 -0.12
C ALA A 225 8.76 -12.79 -0.77
N PHE A 226 7.73 -12.30 -0.05
CA PHE A 226 6.95 -11.14 -0.51
C PHE A 226 7.84 -9.91 -0.71
N ALA A 227 8.64 -9.54 0.31
CA ALA A 227 9.55 -8.41 0.23
C ALA A 227 10.55 -8.57 -0.94
N ARG A 228 11.09 -9.78 -1.14
CA ARG A 228 12.03 -10.07 -2.23
C ARG A 228 11.38 -9.85 -3.60
N SER A 229 10.20 -10.43 -3.84
CA SER A 229 9.52 -10.31 -5.14
C SER A 229 9.14 -8.85 -5.45
N ALA A 230 8.68 -8.09 -4.46
CA ALA A 230 8.33 -6.68 -4.62
C ALA A 230 9.57 -5.80 -4.87
N ILE A 231 10.64 -5.98 -4.09
CA ILE A 231 11.91 -5.25 -4.27
C ILE A 231 12.53 -5.55 -5.62
N ALA A 232 12.54 -6.81 -6.07
CA ALA A 232 13.09 -7.18 -7.37
C ALA A 232 12.36 -6.45 -8.51
N ALA A 233 11.02 -6.35 -8.44
CA ALA A 233 10.23 -5.61 -9.42
C ALA A 233 10.50 -4.09 -9.37
N GLN A 234 10.65 -3.50 -8.19
CA GLN A 234 11.04 -2.09 -8.03
C GLN A 234 12.45 -1.84 -8.61
N GLN A 235 13.42 -2.70 -8.28
CA GLN A 235 14.79 -2.59 -8.80
C GLN A 235 14.86 -2.71 -10.33
N ALA A 236 14.05 -3.58 -10.93
CA ALA A 236 13.97 -3.70 -12.38
C ALA A 236 13.51 -2.38 -13.04
N TYR A 237 12.57 -1.68 -12.44
CA TYR A 237 12.16 -0.35 -12.86
C TYR A 237 13.25 0.70 -12.62
N ILE A 238 13.84 0.75 -11.41
CA ILE A 238 14.85 1.73 -11.02
C ILE A 238 16.09 1.65 -11.91
N ALA A 239 16.49 0.44 -12.32
CA ALA A 239 17.67 0.22 -13.15
C ALA A 239 17.59 0.90 -14.51
N ASN A 240 16.41 0.93 -15.16
CA ASN A 240 16.19 1.63 -16.43
C ASN A 240 14.70 1.95 -16.61
N PRO A 241 14.20 3.06 -16.02
CA PRO A 241 12.78 3.42 -16.04
C PRO A 241 12.20 3.54 -17.44
N GLU A 242 12.94 4.17 -18.38
CA GLU A 242 12.46 4.38 -19.75
C GLU A 242 12.28 3.07 -20.50
N GLN A 243 13.28 2.18 -20.46
CA GLN A 243 13.19 0.88 -21.10
C GLN A 243 12.10 0.02 -20.45
N TRP A 244 11.97 0.06 -19.13
CA TRP A 244 10.96 -0.70 -18.41
C TRP A 244 9.54 -0.27 -18.78
N LEU A 245 9.30 1.04 -18.96
CA LEU A 245 8.02 1.62 -19.38
C LEU A 245 7.71 1.44 -20.86
N GLN A 246 8.70 1.06 -21.67
CA GLN A 246 8.50 0.69 -23.06
C GLN A 246 8.13 -0.80 -23.26
N GLN A 247 8.10 -1.59 -22.20
CA GLN A 247 7.69 -3.00 -22.25
C GLN A 247 6.15 -3.11 -22.26
N PRO A 248 5.51 -3.49 -23.38
CA PRO A 248 4.04 -3.56 -23.47
C PRO A 248 3.44 -4.50 -22.42
N ASP A 249 4.14 -5.57 -22.08
CA ASP A 249 3.71 -6.55 -21.07
C ASP A 249 3.61 -5.92 -19.68
N ASN A 250 4.57 -5.05 -19.28
CA ASN A 250 4.50 -4.32 -18.03
C ASN A 250 3.30 -3.37 -17.99
N LEU A 251 3.09 -2.60 -19.08
CA LEU A 251 1.99 -1.64 -19.17
C LEU A 251 0.64 -2.35 -19.10
N SER A 252 0.47 -3.45 -19.84
CA SER A 252 -0.76 -4.25 -19.84
C SER A 252 -1.07 -4.84 -18.46
N LYS A 253 -0.06 -5.39 -17.75
CA LYS A 253 -0.22 -5.91 -16.39
C LYS A 253 -0.67 -4.81 -15.41
N LEU A 254 -0.04 -3.64 -15.46
CA LEU A 254 -0.39 -2.52 -14.61
C LEU A 254 -1.76 -1.94 -14.93
N SER A 255 -2.09 -1.77 -16.21
CA SER A 255 -3.41 -1.34 -16.66
C SER A 255 -4.51 -2.23 -16.10
N ARG A 256 -4.37 -3.54 -16.23
CA ARG A 256 -5.33 -4.53 -15.73
C ARG A 256 -5.53 -4.46 -14.21
N LEU A 257 -4.46 -4.26 -13.44
CA LEU A 257 -4.52 -4.25 -11.96
C LEU A 257 -4.93 -2.89 -11.38
N SER A 258 -4.62 -1.79 -12.08
CA SER A 258 -4.97 -0.43 -11.65
C SER A 258 -6.32 0.05 -12.19
N GLY A 259 -6.75 -0.49 -13.34
CA GLY A 259 -7.98 -0.06 -14.00
C GLY A 259 -7.83 1.21 -14.84
N VAL A 260 -6.59 1.62 -15.17
CA VAL A 260 -6.32 2.77 -16.05
C VAL A 260 -5.93 2.29 -17.46
N PRO A 261 -6.13 3.09 -18.51
CA PRO A 261 -5.58 2.82 -19.84
C PRO A 261 -4.05 2.66 -19.81
N GLU A 262 -3.51 1.80 -20.68
CA GLU A 262 -2.05 1.62 -20.78
C GLU A 262 -1.29 2.92 -21.05
N SER A 263 -1.90 3.85 -21.79
CA SER A 263 -1.34 5.18 -22.05
C SER A 263 -1.08 6.02 -20.81
N ASP A 264 -1.84 5.80 -19.73
CA ASP A 264 -1.76 6.59 -18.49
C ASP A 264 -0.76 5.98 -17.49
N VAL A 265 -0.47 4.68 -17.64
CA VAL A 265 0.43 3.94 -16.73
C VAL A 265 1.80 4.61 -16.57
N PRO A 266 2.50 5.05 -17.65
CA PRO A 266 3.82 5.67 -17.50
C PRO A 266 3.81 6.91 -16.61
N GLY A 267 2.80 7.78 -16.74
CA GLY A 267 2.66 8.99 -15.91
C GLY A 267 2.48 8.65 -14.44
N LEU A 268 1.63 7.66 -14.14
CA LEU A 268 1.36 7.22 -12.77
C LEU A 268 2.57 6.57 -12.11
N VAL A 269 3.29 5.70 -12.83
CA VAL A 269 4.51 5.07 -12.32
C VAL A 269 5.59 6.12 -12.04
N LYS A 270 5.85 7.04 -12.99
CA LYS A 270 6.81 8.14 -12.82
C LYS A 270 6.39 9.14 -11.73
N GLY A 271 5.11 9.19 -11.42
CA GLY A 271 4.54 10.07 -10.39
C GLY A 271 4.92 9.72 -8.96
N ASN A 272 5.57 8.59 -8.73
CA ASN A 272 6.00 8.11 -7.42
C ASN A 272 7.48 7.77 -7.41
N THR A 273 8.06 7.68 -6.20
CA THR A 273 9.46 7.22 -6.02
C THR A 273 9.47 5.83 -5.40
N TYR A 274 10.30 4.95 -5.95
CA TYR A 274 10.50 3.58 -5.49
C TYR A 274 11.92 3.40 -4.96
N LEU A 275 12.13 2.43 -4.06
CA LEU A 275 13.35 2.29 -3.29
C LEU A 275 14.04 0.96 -3.54
N THR A 276 15.38 1.01 -3.64
CA THR A 276 16.22 -0.19 -3.60
C THR A 276 16.18 -0.85 -2.23
N ALA A 277 16.64 -2.11 -2.11
CA ALA A 277 16.69 -2.81 -0.83
C ALA A 277 17.48 -2.03 0.24
N GLN A 278 18.60 -1.42 -0.14
CA GLN A 278 19.40 -0.59 0.77
C GLN A 278 18.63 0.64 1.25
N GLN A 279 17.99 1.36 0.34
CA GLN A 279 17.17 2.53 0.68
C GLN A 279 15.95 2.14 1.54
N GLN A 280 15.37 0.95 1.32
CA GLN A 280 14.31 0.41 2.17
C GLN A 280 14.76 0.31 3.63
N LEU A 281 15.97 -0.22 3.89
CA LEU A 281 16.50 -0.32 5.26
C LEU A 281 16.65 1.06 5.92
N GLU A 282 17.16 2.03 5.17
CA GLU A 282 17.36 3.39 5.65
C GLU A 282 16.04 4.07 6.00
N GLN A 283 15.01 3.84 5.19
CA GLN A 283 13.72 4.49 5.35
C GLN A 283 12.80 3.79 6.37
N LEU A 284 12.76 2.45 6.41
CA LEU A 284 11.92 1.69 7.34
C LEU A 284 12.28 1.88 8.82
N GLY A 285 13.45 2.39 9.12
CA GLY A 285 13.86 2.70 10.49
C GLY A 285 13.21 3.98 11.03
N LYS A 286 14.06 4.92 11.47
CA LYS A 286 13.63 6.19 12.05
C LYS A 286 12.75 7.07 11.14
N PRO A 287 13.00 7.16 9.80
CA PRO A 287 12.18 8.02 8.93
C PRO A 287 10.70 7.62 8.90
N VAL A 288 10.38 6.33 8.72
CA VAL A 288 8.98 5.87 8.71
C VAL A 288 8.34 6.02 10.09
N ASN A 289 9.06 5.70 11.18
CA ASN A 289 8.54 5.97 12.53
C ASN A 289 8.20 7.45 12.71
N LYS A 290 9.10 8.36 12.30
CA LYS A 290 8.84 9.79 12.34
C LYS A 290 7.61 10.18 11.51
N ALA A 291 7.47 9.64 10.32
CA ALA A 291 6.29 9.90 9.48
C ALA A 291 4.99 9.45 10.14
N ILE A 292 4.98 8.30 10.86
CA ILE A 292 3.83 7.85 11.64
C ILE A 292 3.53 8.83 12.79
N VAL A 293 4.56 9.25 13.54
CA VAL A 293 4.41 10.21 14.65
C VAL A 293 3.85 11.54 14.15
N ASP A 294 4.46 12.13 13.13
CA ASP A 294 4.04 13.41 12.55
C ASP A 294 2.59 13.34 12.03
N THR A 295 2.25 12.25 11.33
CA THR A 295 0.89 12.03 10.81
C THR A 295 -0.11 11.84 11.95
N ALA A 296 0.21 11.05 12.97
CA ALA A 296 -0.66 10.83 14.13
C ALA A 296 -0.91 12.13 14.90
N GLN A 297 0.15 12.93 15.13
CA GLN A 297 0.03 14.23 15.78
C GLN A 297 -0.84 15.20 14.95
N PHE A 298 -0.63 15.25 13.65
CA PHE A 298 -1.45 16.06 12.76
C PHE A 298 -2.93 15.62 12.77
N LEU A 299 -3.20 14.33 12.70
CA LEU A 299 -4.56 13.79 12.75
C LEU A 299 -5.23 14.06 14.10
N LYS A 300 -4.47 14.06 15.21
CA LYS A 300 -4.95 14.47 16.54
C LYS A 300 -5.33 15.95 16.55
N GLU A 301 -4.49 16.85 16.02
CA GLU A 301 -4.78 18.26 15.88
C GLU A 301 -6.07 18.53 15.06
N GLN A 302 -6.33 17.67 14.08
CA GLN A 302 -7.53 17.72 13.25
C GLN A 302 -8.75 16.98 13.88
N GLY A 303 -8.63 16.44 15.10
CA GLY A 303 -9.68 15.69 15.76
C GLY A 303 -10.06 14.37 15.09
N LYS A 304 -9.15 13.78 14.32
CA LYS A 304 -9.38 12.51 13.58
C LYS A 304 -8.92 11.29 14.36
N VAL A 305 -8.03 11.46 15.33
CA VAL A 305 -7.64 10.45 16.32
C VAL A 305 -7.66 11.08 17.72
N PRO A 306 -7.93 10.30 18.78
CA PRO A 306 -8.07 10.85 20.13
C PRO A 306 -6.72 11.23 20.74
N ASP A 307 -5.65 10.50 20.40
CA ASP A 307 -4.33 10.72 20.98
C ASP A 307 -3.22 10.32 19.97
N ALA A 308 -2.00 10.78 20.24
CA ALA A 308 -0.80 10.47 19.45
C ALA A 308 0.39 10.29 20.40
N ALA A 309 1.10 9.17 20.25
CA ALA A 309 2.33 8.90 20.99
C ALA A 309 3.54 9.57 20.32
N SER A 310 4.63 9.67 21.08
CA SER A 310 5.92 10.19 20.58
C SER A 310 6.78 9.13 19.86
N ASP A 311 6.37 7.85 19.90
CA ASP A 311 7.07 6.73 19.26
C ASP A 311 6.10 5.64 18.82
N TYR A 312 6.28 5.17 17.60
CA TYR A 312 5.56 4.06 16.98
C TYR A 312 6.52 3.06 16.33
N SER A 313 7.77 2.98 16.79
CA SER A 313 8.79 2.08 16.26
C SER A 313 8.37 0.61 16.26
N SER A 314 7.51 0.21 17.20
CA SER A 314 6.93 -1.15 17.26
C SER A 314 5.99 -1.49 16.10
N PHE A 315 5.60 -0.51 15.28
CA PHE A 315 4.79 -0.68 14.08
C PHE A 315 5.60 -0.73 12.79
N VAL A 316 6.92 -0.77 12.89
CA VAL A 316 7.84 -0.82 11.74
C VAL A 316 8.89 -1.91 11.99
N THR A 317 9.23 -2.67 10.95
CA THR A 317 10.27 -3.70 11.04
C THR A 317 11.13 -3.73 9.78
N THR A 318 12.42 -3.89 9.95
CA THR A 318 13.39 -4.08 8.84
C THR A 318 13.76 -5.54 8.61
N ARG A 319 13.29 -6.48 9.47
CA ARG A 319 13.77 -7.87 9.51
C ARG A 319 13.58 -8.65 8.21
N PHE A 320 12.57 -8.27 7.39
CA PHE A 320 12.27 -8.96 6.13
C PHE A 320 13.03 -8.37 4.93
N VAL A 321 13.53 -7.14 5.06
CA VAL A 321 14.31 -6.44 4.04
C VAL A 321 15.82 -6.58 4.30
N ALA A 322 16.25 -6.63 5.56
CA ALA A 322 17.65 -6.72 5.93
C ALA A 322 18.44 -7.85 5.23
N PRO A 323 17.89 -9.07 5.02
CA PRO A 323 18.58 -10.12 4.28
C PRO A 323 18.76 -9.82 2.78
N LEU A 324 18.01 -8.84 2.22
CA LEU A 324 17.93 -8.52 0.80
C LEU A 324 18.80 -7.31 0.41
N ALA A 325 19.31 -6.57 1.37
CA ALA A 325 20.10 -5.34 1.20
C ALA A 325 21.61 -5.57 1.15
N LYS A 326 22.05 -6.72 0.60
CA LYS A 326 23.48 -7.10 0.51
C LYS A 326 24.09 -6.65 -0.81
#